data_40b72ab268dbbe467dfdebc4c474a7ca
#
_entry.id   40b72ab268dbbe467dfdebc4c474a7ca
#
_cell.length_a   1.000
_cell.length_b   1.000
_cell.length_c   1.000
_cell.angle_alpha   90.00
_cell.angle_beta   90.00
_cell.angle_gamma   90.00
#
_symmetry.space_group_name_H-M   'P 1'
#
loop_
_entity.id
_entity.type
_entity.pdbx_description
1 polymer ?
#
loop_
_entity_poly.entity_id
_entity_poly.type
_entity_poly.pdbx_seq_one_letter_code
_entity_poly.pdbx_strand_id
1 'polypeptide(L)'
;MDIKVSDWLQAADHEVEMRRWRDQSNGKTKEFTVECAFKGVAPDVIRWYYTNFDDETYRMWHPAHIGLQWEKKVAGPGAIHIAWEMIDGKMAAYRIRIDSPDDAPLALAVPPNATLISILDTEGEPLFHIVTQYSLTEDGTTKRSRFVVPEAAPDAFCEAHRQHWLEEQPGMAYKAVPHLIQKTFGHMVEPRVLTAHPLIVPPPLD
;
A
#
# COMPACT_ATOMS: atom_id res chain seq x y z
N MET A 1 20.26 1.37 -5.67
CA MET A 1 19.80 1.32 -4.26
C MET A 1 20.92 0.71 -3.43
N ASP A 2 21.48 1.47 -2.48
CA ASP A 2 22.61 1.01 -1.65
C ASP A 2 22.08 0.50 -0.30
N ILE A 3 21.43 -0.68 -0.32
CA ILE A 3 21.00 -1.35 0.91
C ILE A 3 22.20 -2.10 1.49
N LYS A 4 22.54 -1.84 2.75
CA LYS A 4 23.65 -2.50 3.45
C LYS A 4 23.26 -3.94 3.83
N VAL A 5 24.25 -4.81 4.00
CA VAL A 5 24.03 -6.19 4.48
C VAL A 5 23.27 -6.22 5.82
N SER A 6 23.59 -5.26 6.73
CA SER A 6 22.89 -5.10 8.00
C SER A 6 21.38 -4.86 7.85
N ASP A 7 20.99 -4.12 6.81
CA ASP A 7 19.59 -3.77 6.55
C ASP A 7 18.82 -4.99 6.04
N TRP A 8 19.47 -5.81 5.20
CA TRP A 8 18.93 -7.11 4.77
C TRP A 8 18.69 -8.07 5.94
N LEU A 9 19.62 -8.11 6.89
CA LEU A 9 19.48 -8.95 8.08
C LEU A 9 18.33 -8.47 8.97
N GLN A 10 18.16 -7.16 9.16
CA GLN A 10 17.03 -6.59 9.90
C GLN A 10 15.69 -6.91 9.22
N ALA A 11 15.61 -6.80 7.89
CA ALA A 11 14.39 -7.13 7.16
C ALA A 11 14.02 -8.63 7.28
N ALA A 12 15.02 -9.52 7.25
CA ALA A 12 14.81 -10.95 7.47
C ALA A 12 14.32 -11.25 8.90
N ASP A 13 14.92 -10.61 9.91
CA ASP A 13 14.50 -10.75 11.30
C ASP A 13 13.06 -10.26 11.50
N HIS A 14 12.67 -9.18 10.82
CA HIS A 14 11.31 -8.65 10.88
C HIS A 14 10.28 -9.64 10.29
N GLU A 15 10.59 -10.29 9.17
CA GLU A 15 9.73 -11.33 8.60
C GLU A 15 9.58 -12.52 9.55
N VAL A 16 10.67 -12.98 10.17
CA VAL A 16 10.65 -14.07 11.16
C VAL A 16 9.74 -13.73 12.34
N GLU A 17 9.79 -12.48 12.83
CA GLU A 17 8.89 -12.01 13.88
C GLU A 17 7.41 -12.06 13.44
N MET A 18 7.09 -11.56 12.25
CA MET A 18 5.71 -11.58 11.72
C MET A 18 5.18 -13.01 11.55
N ARG A 19 6.00 -13.93 11.05
CA ARG A 19 5.66 -15.37 10.98
C ARG A 19 5.35 -15.94 12.36
N ARG A 20 6.17 -15.62 13.36
CA ARG A 20 5.94 -16.06 14.73
C ARG A 20 4.60 -15.56 15.27
N TRP A 21 4.23 -14.29 15.03
CA TRP A 21 2.93 -13.76 15.45
C TRP A 21 1.78 -14.46 14.75
N ARG A 22 1.88 -14.70 13.44
CA ARG A 22 0.89 -15.48 12.68
C ARG A 22 0.68 -16.85 13.32
N ASP A 23 1.76 -17.59 13.56
CA ASP A 23 1.70 -18.96 14.08
C ASP A 23 1.16 -18.99 15.51
N GLN A 24 1.57 -18.05 16.37
CA GLN A 24 1.06 -17.90 17.74
C GLN A 24 -0.43 -17.53 17.79
N SER A 25 -0.91 -16.82 16.80
CA SER A 25 -2.32 -16.39 16.72
C SER A 25 -3.28 -17.52 16.37
N ASN A 26 -2.79 -18.63 15.83
CA ASN A 26 -3.59 -19.79 15.45
C ASN A 26 -4.85 -19.40 14.63
N GLY A 27 -4.67 -18.53 13.63
CA GLY A 27 -5.72 -18.02 12.76
C GLY A 27 -6.57 -16.88 13.33
N LYS A 28 -6.36 -16.48 14.58
CA LYS A 28 -7.04 -15.31 15.15
C LYS A 28 -6.39 -14.02 14.69
N THR A 29 -7.22 -12.99 14.52
CA THR A 29 -6.79 -11.67 14.05
C THR A 29 -7.31 -10.56 14.94
N LYS A 30 -6.61 -9.44 14.94
CA LYS A 30 -7.10 -8.14 15.42
C LYS A 30 -7.02 -7.12 14.29
N GLU A 31 -7.74 -6.01 14.45
CA GLU A 31 -7.85 -5.00 13.42
C GLU A 31 -7.57 -3.60 13.95
N PHE A 32 -7.03 -2.77 13.07
CA PHE A 32 -7.02 -1.34 13.25
C PHE A 32 -7.32 -0.63 11.94
N THR A 33 -7.84 0.58 12.02
CA THR A 33 -8.24 1.36 10.85
C THR A 33 -7.47 2.67 10.80
N VAL A 34 -7.09 3.06 9.58
CA VAL A 34 -6.52 4.38 9.26
C VAL A 34 -7.43 5.03 8.23
N GLU A 35 -7.75 6.30 8.44
CA GLU A 35 -8.57 7.08 7.51
C GLU A 35 -7.86 8.38 7.17
N CYS A 36 -7.88 8.75 5.89
CA CYS A 36 -7.31 9.99 5.39
C CYS A 36 -8.17 10.55 4.24
N ALA A 37 -8.08 11.86 4.02
CA ALA A 37 -8.77 12.55 2.94
C ALA A 37 -7.76 13.18 1.98
N PHE A 38 -8.01 13.07 0.68
CA PHE A 38 -7.22 13.68 -0.39
C PHE A 38 -8.08 14.70 -1.13
N LYS A 39 -7.81 15.97 -0.88
CA LYS A 39 -8.50 17.04 -1.61
C LYS A 39 -7.99 17.14 -3.03
N GLY A 40 -8.90 17.24 -3.99
CA GLY A 40 -8.57 17.40 -5.39
C GLY A 40 -8.08 16.13 -6.12
N VAL A 41 -8.12 14.96 -5.49
CA VAL A 41 -7.69 13.69 -6.09
C VAL A 41 -8.85 12.72 -6.14
N ALA A 42 -9.22 12.26 -7.34
CA ALA A 42 -10.29 11.30 -7.54
C ALA A 42 -9.86 9.86 -7.15
N PRO A 43 -10.80 9.00 -6.68
CA PRO A 43 -10.49 7.62 -6.29
C PRO A 43 -9.79 6.81 -7.38
N ASP A 44 -10.22 6.95 -8.64
CA ASP A 44 -9.69 6.19 -9.76
C ASP A 44 -8.24 6.57 -10.10
N VAL A 45 -7.86 7.82 -9.86
CA VAL A 45 -6.47 8.28 -10.01
C VAL A 45 -5.58 7.59 -8.99
N ILE A 46 -6.04 7.42 -7.76
CA ILE A 46 -5.29 6.72 -6.71
C ILE A 46 -5.18 5.23 -7.05
N ARG A 47 -6.25 4.59 -7.50
CA ARG A 47 -6.23 3.19 -7.93
C ARG A 47 -5.28 2.97 -9.11
N TRP A 48 -5.36 3.83 -10.12
CA TRP A 48 -4.43 3.80 -11.25
C TRP A 48 -2.98 3.93 -10.80
N TYR A 49 -2.70 4.83 -9.86
CA TYR A 49 -1.36 5.03 -9.33
C TYR A 49 -0.82 3.73 -8.70
N TYR A 50 -1.61 3.04 -7.88
CA TYR A 50 -1.20 1.79 -7.22
C TYR A 50 -0.89 0.63 -8.18
N THR A 51 -1.32 0.70 -9.43
CA THR A 51 -1.00 -0.31 -10.45
C THR A 51 0.16 0.10 -11.36
N ASN A 52 0.58 1.36 -11.29
CA ASN A 52 1.55 1.92 -12.23
C ASN A 52 2.83 2.49 -11.60
N PHE A 53 2.86 2.71 -10.30
CA PHE A 53 4.01 3.32 -9.63
C PHE A 53 5.32 2.53 -9.83
N ASP A 54 6.43 3.21 -9.64
CA ASP A 54 7.78 2.68 -9.77
C ASP A 54 8.64 3.06 -8.55
N ASP A 55 9.89 2.62 -8.51
CA ASP A 55 10.83 2.88 -7.42
C ASP A 55 11.01 4.38 -7.17
N GLU A 56 11.08 5.19 -8.23
CA GLU A 56 11.23 6.63 -8.10
C GLU A 56 10.03 7.26 -7.40
N THR A 57 8.82 6.99 -7.90
CA THR A 57 7.59 7.55 -7.35
C THR A 57 7.25 6.98 -5.99
N TYR A 58 7.60 5.73 -5.72
CA TYR A 58 7.44 5.12 -4.39
C TYR A 58 8.25 5.85 -3.32
N ARG A 59 9.51 6.15 -3.58
CA ARG A 59 10.37 6.92 -2.66
C ARG A 59 9.92 8.37 -2.42
N MET A 60 9.05 8.89 -3.28
CA MET A 60 8.47 10.21 -3.08
C MET A 60 7.35 10.24 -2.03
N TRP A 61 6.80 9.10 -1.64
CA TRP A 61 5.71 9.06 -0.64
C TRP A 61 6.21 9.52 0.72
N HIS A 62 7.31 8.92 1.17
CA HIS A 62 7.84 9.17 2.49
C HIS A 62 9.38 8.98 2.53
N PRO A 63 10.10 9.76 3.36
CA PRO A 63 11.56 9.58 3.50
C PRO A 63 11.99 8.20 3.99
N ALA A 64 11.10 7.47 4.67
CA ALA A 64 11.34 6.11 5.14
C ALA A 64 11.23 5.06 4.01
N HIS A 65 10.72 5.41 2.84
CA HIS A 65 10.66 4.51 1.68
C HIS A 65 12.03 4.42 1.01
N ILE A 66 12.68 3.29 1.15
CA ILE A 66 14.05 3.06 0.68
C ILE A 66 14.07 2.60 -0.78
N GLY A 67 13.09 1.81 -1.19
CA GLY A 67 13.01 1.34 -2.56
C GLY A 67 11.87 0.37 -2.81
N LEU A 68 11.63 0.11 -4.11
CA LEU A 68 10.60 -0.80 -4.59
C LEU A 68 11.12 -1.61 -5.77
N GLN A 69 10.78 -2.89 -5.78
CA GLN A 69 11.05 -3.78 -6.91
C GLN A 69 9.80 -4.59 -7.25
N TRP A 70 9.38 -4.54 -8.51
CA TRP A 70 8.34 -5.43 -9.01
C TRP A 70 8.88 -6.84 -9.22
N GLU A 71 8.29 -7.81 -8.55
CA GLU A 71 8.50 -9.24 -8.81
C GLU A 71 7.59 -9.69 -9.96
N LYS A 72 6.33 -9.24 -9.96
CA LYS A 72 5.36 -9.48 -11.02
C LYS A 72 4.54 -8.21 -11.25
N LYS A 73 4.76 -7.54 -12.38
CA LYS A 73 4.03 -6.33 -12.74
C LYS A 73 2.90 -6.68 -13.70
N VAL A 74 1.67 -6.66 -13.18
CA VAL A 74 0.42 -6.80 -13.94
C VAL A 74 -0.55 -5.72 -13.48
N ALA A 75 -1.51 -5.37 -14.31
CA ALA A 75 -2.55 -4.43 -13.89
C ALA A 75 -3.55 -5.12 -12.97
N GLY A 76 -3.61 -4.70 -11.70
CA GLY A 76 -4.59 -5.19 -10.73
C GLY A 76 -4.19 -6.50 -10.01
N PRO A 77 -5.17 -7.38 -9.73
CA PRO A 77 -4.94 -8.59 -8.95
C PRO A 77 -3.85 -9.50 -9.52
N GLY A 78 -3.03 -10.04 -8.63
CA GLY A 78 -1.89 -10.88 -8.97
C GLY A 78 -0.58 -10.12 -9.18
N ALA A 79 -0.57 -8.77 -9.13
CA ALA A 79 0.66 -7.99 -9.06
C ALA A 79 1.40 -8.26 -7.75
N ILE A 80 2.73 -8.36 -7.81
CA ILE A 80 3.58 -8.59 -6.64
C ILE A 80 4.78 -7.64 -6.70
N HIS A 81 5.04 -6.96 -5.61
CA HIS A 81 6.24 -6.14 -5.46
C HIS A 81 6.83 -6.29 -4.06
N ILE A 82 8.10 -5.96 -3.95
CA ILE A 82 8.82 -5.88 -2.68
C ILE A 82 9.06 -4.40 -2.40
N ALA A 83 8.60 -3.96 -1.23
CA ALA A 83 8.79 -2.61 -0.70
C ALA A 83 9.77 -2.66 0.46
N TRP A 84 10.81 -1.83 0.42
CA TRP A 84 11.76 -1.65 1.52
C TRP A 84 11.47 -0.34 2.24
N GLU A 85 11.23 -0.42 3.54
CA GLU A 85 10.80 0.69 4.37
C GLU A 85 11.52 0.70 5.72
N MET A 86 11.72 1.88 6.27
CA MET A 86 12.16 2.08 7.65
C MET A 86 10.95 2.38 8.53
N ILE A 87 10.47 1.40 9.29
CA ILE A 87 9.35 1.59 10.21
C ILE A 87 9.87 1.53 11.65
N ASP A 88 9.61 2.56 12.42
CA ASP A 88 10.12 2.71 13.80
C ASP A 88 11.64 2.47 13.89
N GLY A 89 12.40 3.02 12.94
CA GLY A 89 13.85 2.91 12.85
C GLY A 89 14.39 1.52 12.49
N LYS A 90 13.52 0.58 12.09
CA LYS A 90 13.90 -0.77 11.66
C LYS A 90 13.61 -0.95 10.18
N MET A 91 14.56 -1.58 9.47
CA MET A 91 14.35 -1.96 8.08
C MET A 91 13.34 -3.11 8.00
N ALA A 92 12.32 -2.93 7.17
CA ALA A 92 11.37 -3.96 6.79
C ALA A 92 11.41 -4.17 5.27
N ALA A 93 11.21 -5.39 4.81
CA ALA A 93 10.97 -5.74 3.42
C ALA A 93 9.60 -6.42 3.32
N TYR A 94 8.65 -5.74 2.73
CA TYR A 94 7.30 -6.26 2.55
C TYR A 94 7.14 -6.81 1.14
N ARG A 95 6.87 -8.09 1.02
CA ARG A 95 6.44 -8.71 -0.23
C ARG A 95 4.94 -8.56 -0.33
N ILE A 96 4.50 -7.67 -1.19
CA ILE A 96 3.12 -7.17 -1.27
C ILE A 96 2.45 -7.72 -2.51
N ARG A 97 1.33 -8.43 -2.33
CA ARG A 97 0.47 -8.89 -3.42
C ARG A 97 -0.86 -8.12 -3.43
N ILE A 98 -1.26 -7.68 -4.61
CA ILE A 98 -2.62 -7.16 -4.83
C ILE A 98 -3.51 -8.36 -5.12
N ASP A 99 -4.53 -8.57 -4.30
CA ASP A 99 -5.47 -9.68 -4.43
C ASP A 99 -6.81 -9.23 -5.00
N SER A 100 -7.55 -10.17 -5.59
CA SER A 100 -8.94 -9.95 -5.93
C SER A 100 -9.80 -9.93 -4.65
N PRO A 101 -10.68 -8.95 -4.46
CA PRO A 101 -11.67 -9.00 -3.38
C PRO A 101 -12.54 -10.26 -3.41
N ASP A 102 -12.78 -10.83 -4.59
CA ASP A 102 -13.58 -12.04 -4.77
C ASP A 102 -12.88 -13.30 -4.26
N ASP A 103 -11.54 -13.29 -4.20
CA ASP A 103 -10.72 -14.40 -3.69
C ASP A 103 -10.43 -14.26 -2.18
N ALA A 104 -10.96 -13.21 -1.54
CA ALA A 104 -10.73 -12.95 -0.13
C ALA A 104 -11.34 -14.04 0.76
N PRO A 105 -10.64 -14.47 1.83
CA PRO A 105 -11.26 -15.27 2.85
C PRO A 105 -12.54 -14.61 3.38
N LEU A 106 -13.63 -15.35 3.51
CA LEU A 106 -14.93 -14.84 4.01
C LEU A 106 -14.79 -14.06 5.33
N ALA A 107 -13.87 -14.49 6.19
CA ALA A 107 -13.60 -13.84 7.46
C ALA A 107 -13.07 -12.40 7.32
N LEU A 108 -12.46 -12.04 6.17
CA LEU A 108 -11.96 -10.69 5.93
C LEU A 108 -13.09 -9.68 5.64
N ALA A 109 -14.28 -10.13 5.27
CA ALA A 109 -15.42 -9.26 4.95
C ALA A 109 -15.02 -8.08 4.05
N VAL A 110 -14.43 -8.40 2.88
CA VAL A 110 -13.94 -7.36 1.93
C VAL A 110 -15.15 -6.77 1.20
N PRO A 111 -15.37 -5.44 1.31
CA PRO A 111 -16.46 -4.79 0.59
C PRO A 111 -16.26 -4.81 -0.92
N PRO A 112 -17.33 -4.78 -1.72
CA PRO A 112 -17.25 -4.53 -3.15
C PRO A 112 -16.47 -3.23 -3.42
N ASN A 113 -15.64 -3.21 -4.45
CA ASN A 113 -14.80 -2.08 -4.86
C ASN A 113 -13.68 -1.69 -3.87
N ALA A 114 -13.39 -2.52 -2.87
CA ALA A 114 -12.19 -2.36 -2.06
C ALA A 114 -10.96 -2.91 -2.80
N THR A 115 -9.79 -2.38 -2.47
CA THR A 115 -8.51 -3.00 -2.83
C THR A 115 -8.09 -3.92 -1.68
N LEU A 116 -7.80 -5.16 -2.00
CA LEU A 116 -7.22 -6.12 -1.05
C LEU A 116 -5.72 -6.25 -1.31
N ILE A 117 -4.94 -6.09 -0.26
CA ILE A 117 -3.49 -6.27 -0.27
C ILE A 117 -3.13 -7.34 0.75
N SER A 118 -2.32 -8.31 0.35
CA SER A 118 -1.72 -9.29 1.26
C SER A 118 -0.23 -9.05 1.38
N ILE A 119 0.25 -8.94 2.60
CA ILE A 119 1.67 -8.96 2.91
C ILE A 119 2.05 -10.43 3.07
N LEU A 120 3.02 -10.86 2.27
CA LEU A 120 3.41 -12.26 2.14
C LEU A 120 4.75 -12.51 2.83
N ASP A 121 4.93 -13.73 3.29
CA ASP A 121 6.24 -14.25 3.62
C ASP A 121 7.02 -14.69 2.35
N THR A 122 8.25 -15.14 2.53
CA THR A 122 9.11 -15.64 1.43
C THR A 122 8.55 -16.90 0.75
N GLU A 123 7.66 -17.65 1.42
CA GLU A 123 6.98 -18.83 0.86
C GLU A 123 5.72 -18.47 0.08
N GLY A 124 5.25 -17.21 0.20
CA GLY A 124 4.05 -16.69 -0.47
C GLY A 124 2.78 -16.79 0.36
N GLU A 125 2.90 -17.18 1.65
CA GLU A 125 1.77 -17.25 2.57
C GLU A 125 1.49 -15.88 3.20
N PRO A 126 0.22 -15.50 3.38
CA PRO A 126 -0.13 -14.23 3.97
C PRO A 126 0.33 -14.12 5.44
N LEU A 127 0.97 -13.00 5.76
CA LEU A 127 1.31 -12.57 7.12
C LEU A 127 0.19 -11.72 7.72
N PHE A 128 -0.33 -10.78 6.94
CA PHE A 128 -1.49 -9.96 7.27
C PHE A 128 -2.10 -9.32 6.01
N HIS A 129 -3.26 -8.68 6.17
CA HIS A 129 -3.99 -8.09 5.06
C HIS A 129 -4.31 -6.62 5.31
N ILE A 130 -4.42 -5.85 4.21
CA ILE A 130 -4.90 -4.48 4.22
C ILE A 130 -6.08 -4.38 3.24
N VAL A 131 -7.23 -4.00 3.76
CA VAL A 131 -8.45 -3.78 2.97
C VAL A 131 -8.67 -2.28 2.87
N THR A 132 -8.57 -1.72 1.67
CA THR A 132 -8.69 -0.29 1.45
C THR A 132 -9.92 0.05 0.62
N GLN A 133 -10.76 0.92 1.15
CA GLN A 133 -11.89 1.52 0.45
C GLN A 133 -11.60 2.97 0.07
N TYR A 134 -12.09 3.36 -1.10
CA TYR A 134 -12.02 4.72 -1.61
C TYR A 134 -13.42 5.24 -1.84
N SER A 135 -13.76 6.36 -1.25
CA SER A 135 -15.06 7.01 -1.41
C SER A 135 -14.87 8.39 -2.01
N LEU A 136 -15.59 8.67 -3.10
CA LEU A 136 -15.64 10.02 -3.67
C LEU A 136 -16.37 10.95 -2.72
N THR A 137 -15.81 12.12 -2.50
CA THR A 137 -16.41 13.23 -1.74
C THR A 137 -16.54 14.44 -2.63
N GLU A 138 -17.24 15.48 -2.16
CA GLU A 138 -17.34 16.74 -2.88
C GLU A 138 -15.96 17.35 -3.19
N ASP A 139 -15.01 17.21 -2.27
CA ASP A 139 -13.67 17.80 -2.36
C ASP A 139 -12.59 16.86 -2.90
N GLY A 140 -12.90 15.58 -3.17
CA GLY A 140 -11.88 14.60 -3.59
C GLY A 140 -12.18 13.17 -3.13
N THR A 141 -11.27 12.56 -2.37
CA THR A 141 -11.36 11.15 -1.94
C THR A 141 -11.17 11.02 -0.43
N THR A 142 -12.01 10.21 0.21
CA THR A 142 -11.69 9.61 1.51
C THR A 142 -11.18 8.19 1.27
N LYS A 143 -10.03 7.86 1.86
CA LYS A 143 -9.41 6.54 1.88
C LYS A 143 -9.50 5.98 3.29
N ARG A 144 -10.10 4.82 3.42
CA ARG A 144 -10.18 4.06 4.68
C ARG A 144 -9.47 2.73 4.50
N SER A 145 -8.39 2.51 5.25
CA SER A 145 -7.61 1.28 5.23
C SER A 145 -7.77 0.53 6.55
N ARG A 146 -8.23 -0.72 6.47
CA ARG A 146 -8.38 -1.63 7.59
C ARG A 146 -7.26 -2.65 7.51
N PHE A 147 -6.42 -2.68 8.51
CA PHE A 147 -5.35 -3.65 8.70
C PHE A 147 -5.90 -4.81 9.51
N VAL A 148 -5.77 -6.01 8.98
CA VAL A 148 -6.17 -7.26 9.63
C VAL A 148 -4.90 -8.05 9.91
N VAL A 149 -4.41 -7.94 11.15
CA VAL A 149 -3.13 -8.48 11.57
C VAL A 149 -3.31 -9.66 12.53
N PRO A 150 -2.30 -10.56 12.68
CA PRO A 150 -2.35 -11.61 13.70
C PRO A 150 -2.63 -11.06 15.09
N GLU A 151 -3.46 -11.75 15.89
CA GLU A 151 -3.83 -11.32 17.25
C GLU A 151 -2.59 -11.10 18.14
N ALA A 152 -1.56 -11.93 17.97
CA ALA A 152 -0.30 -11.87 18.74
C ALA A 152 0.65 -10.73 18.27
N ALA A 153 0.34 -10.00 17.18
CA ALA A 153 1.15 -8.85 16.79
C ALA A 153 1.16 -7.80 17.93
N PRO A 154 2.32 -7.23 18.30
CA PRO A 154 2.37 -6.22 19.35
C PRO A 154 1.56 -4.96 19.00
N ASP A 155 0.99 -4.30 20.01
CA ASP A 155 0.28 -3.03 19.78
C ASP A 155 1.23 -1.93 19.26
N ALA A 156 2.51 -1.97 19.68
CA ALA A 156 3.54 -1.08 19.16
C ALA A 156 3.74 -1.25 17.62
N PHE A 157 3.66 -2.48 17.10
CA PHE A 157 3.68 -2.74 15.65
C PHE A 157 2.48 -2.09 14.97
N CYS A 158 1.27 -2.25 15.51
CA CYS A 158 0.07 -1.66 14.95
C CYS A 158 0.14 -0.13 14.94
N GLU A 159 0.64 0.47 16.02
CA GLU A 159 0.76 1.93 16.13
C GLU A 159 1.84 2.49 15.20
N ALA A 160 3.00 1.85 15.09
CA ALA A 160 4.04 2.25 14.15
C ALA A 160 3.54 2.24 12.69
N HIS A 161 2.79 1.20 12.30
CA HIS A 161 2.18 1.12 10.97
C HIS A 161 1.07 2.16 10.76
N ARG A 162 0.26 2.42 11.79
CA ARG A 162 -0.76 3.48 11.74
C ARG A 162 -0.13 4.85 11.49
N GLN A 163 0.89 5.17 12.24
CA GLN A 163 1.60 6.44 12.14
C GLN A 163 2.28 6.57 10.76
N HIS A 164 3.05 5.57 10.36
CA HIS A 164 3.73 5.55 9.06
C HIS A 164 2.73 5.73 7.92
N TRP A 165 1.60 4.98 7.94
CA TRP A 165 0.56 5.08 6.93
C TRP A 165 -0.06 6.48 6.83
N LEU A 166 -0.27 7.16 7.95
CA LEU A 166 -0.78 8.54 7.96
C LEU A 166 0.24 9.54 7.39
N GLU A 167 1.51 9.38 7.72
CA GLU A 167 2.60 10.27 7.30
C GLU A 167 2.89 10.18 5.80
N GLU A 168 2.78 9.00 5.21
CA GLU A 168 3.09 8.77 3.79
C GLU A 168 2.01 9.30 2.83
N GLN A 169 0.73 9.32 3.24
CA GLN A 169 -0.39 9.61 2.34
C GLN A 169 -0.31 10.98 1.63
N PRO A 170 0.07 12.09 2.29
CA PRO A 170 0.24 13.36 1.59
C PRO A 170 1.34 13.32 0.52
N GLY A 171 2.44 12.62 0.79
CA GLY A 171 3.52 12.44 -0.20
C GLY A 171 3.06 11.65 -1.41
N MET A 172 2.33 10.56 -1.19
CA MET A 172 1.72 9.78 -2.26
C MET A 172 0.78 10.64 -3.10
N ALA A 173 -0.22 11.26 -2.49
CA ALA A 173 -1.29 11.97 -3.19
C ALA A 173 -0.82 13.25 -3.91
N TYR A 174 0.09 14.02 -3.29
CA TYR A 174 0.43 15.37 -3.76
C TYR A 174 1.82 15.52 -4.36
N LYS A 175 2.66 14.47 -4.30
CA LYS A 175 3.99 14.46 -4.94
C LYS A 175 4.09 13.32 -5.96
N ALA A 176 3.92 12.08 -5.51
CA ALA A 176 4.15 10.90 -6.34
C ALA A 176 3.11 10.73 -7.45
N VAL A 177 1.82 10.90 -7.15
CA VAL A 177 0.74 10.78 -8.15
C VAL A 177 0.89 11.81 -9.28
N PRO A 178 1.02 13.13 -9.02
CA PRO A 178 1.22 14.10 -10.08
C PRO A 178 2.49 13.86 -10.89
N HIS A 179 3.59 13.46 -10.22
CA HIS A 179 4.85 13.15 -10.89
C HIS A 179 4.72 11.99 -11.86
N LEU A 180 4.07 10.89 -11.43
CA LEU A 180 3.84 9.73 -12.30
C LEU A 180 2.94 10.07 -13.48
N ILE A 181 1.89 10.88 -13.28
CA ILE A 181 1.01 11.35 -14.36
C ILE A 181 1.84 12.17 -15.37
N GLN A 182 2.64 13.11 -14.91
CA GLN A 182 3.51 13.88 -15.79
C GLN A 182 4.48 12.99 -16.57
N LYS A 183 5.11 12.04 -15.89
CA LYS A 183 6.06 11.09 -16.51
C LYS A 183 5.38 10.22 -17.58
N THR A 184 4.14 9.79 -17.33
CA THR A 184 3.41 8.87 -18.20
C THR A 184 2.77 9.58 -19.39
N PHE A 185 2.18 10.76 -19.17
CA PHE A 185 1.35 11.45 -20.16
C PHE A 185 1.93 12.77 -20.68
N GLY A 186 3.10 13.18 -20.16
CA GLY A 186 3.78 14.42 -20.56
C GLY A 186 3.06 15.71 -20.14
N HIS A 187 2.12 15.63 -19.19
CA HIS A 187 1.36 16.78 -18.71
C HIS A 187 1.58 16.99 -17.21
N MET A 188 1.85 18.24 -16.83
CA MET A 188 1.72 18.66 -15.42
C MET A 188 0.25 18.76 -15.09
N VAL A 189 -0.23 17.91 -14.21
CA VAL A 189 -1.61 17.97 -13.73
C VAL A 189 -1.57 18.38 -12.26
N GLU A 190 -2.10 19.57 -11.99
CA GLU A 190 -2.33 19.95 -10.59
C GLU A 190 -3.44 19.06 -10.00
N PRO A 191 -3.34 18.65 -8.73
CA PRO A 191 -4.36 17.82 -8.07
C PRO A 191 -5.78 18.35 -8.21
N ARG A 192 -5.95 19.67 -8.26
CA ARG A 192 -7.27 20.31 -8.46
C ARG A 192 -7.91 20.06 -9.83
N VAL A 193 -7.08 19.75 -10.84
CA VAL A 193 -7.55 19.49 -12.20
C VAL A 193 -8.02 18.05 -12.33
N LEU A 194 -7.50 17.14 -11.50
CA LEU A 194 -7.85 15.72 -11.51
C LEU A 194 -9.31 15.46 -11.13
N THR A 195 -9.96 16.38 -10.40
CA THR A 195 -11.39 16.28 -10.05
C THR A 195 -12.31 16.91 -11.08
N ALA A 196 -11.81 17.83 -11.91
CA ALA A 196 -12.63 18.61 -12.84
C ALA A 196 -12.74 18.00 -14.23
N HIS A 197 -11.90 17.03 -14.59
CA HIS A 197 -11.90 16.44 -15.94
C HIS A 197 -12.09 14.93 -15.91
N PRO A 198 -13.26 14.43 -16.34
CA PRO A 198 -13.51 12.99 -16.52
C PRO A 198 -12.62 12.32 -17.60
N LEU A 199 -11.84 13.13 -18.35
CA LEU A 199 -10.95 12.65 -19.41
C LEU A 199 -9.57 12.18 -18.95
N ILE A 200 -9.24 12.30 -17.63
CA ILE A 200 -8.00 11.77 -17.05
C ILE A 200 -8.26 10.40 -16.36
N VAL A 201 -9.31 9.73 -16.75
CA VAL A 201 -9.42 8.30 -16.48
C VAL A 201 -8.48 7.64 -17.50
N PRO A 202 -7.40 6.97 -17.06
CA PRO A 202 -6.57 6.22 -17.98
C PRO A 202 -7.46 5.22 -18.71
N PRO A 203 -7.18 4.95 -20.00
CA PRO A 203 -7.91 3.90 -20.71
C PRO A 203 -7.84 2.61 -19.90
N PRO A 204 -8.90 1.77 -19.92
CA PRO A 204 -8.82 0.44 -19.34
C PRO A 204 -7.55 -0.22 -19.87
N LEU A 205 -6.78 -0.77 -18.97
CA LEU A 205 -5.59 -1.55 -19.33
C LEU A 205 -6.11 -2.85 -19.95
N ASP A 206 -5.94 -3.01 -21.26
CA ASP A 206 -6.18 -4.26 -22.00
C ASP A 206 -5.23 -5.37 -21.54
#